data_d9f7c114944ed85c7979c238e8b48ba2
#
_entry.id   d9f7c114944ed85c7979c238e8b48ba2
#
_cell.length_a   1.000
_cell.length_b   1.000
_cell.length_c   1.000
_cell.angle_alpha   90.00
_cell.angle_beta   90.00
_cell.angle_gamma   90.00
#
_symmetry.space_group_name_H-M   'P 1'
#
loop_
_entity.id
_entity.type
_entity.pdbx_description
1 polymer ?
#
loop_
_entity_poly.entity_id
_entity_poly.type
_entity_poly.pdbx_seq_one_letter_code
_entity_poly.pdbx_strand_id
1 'polypeptide(L)'
;RDLALYREIAPQNIEFDGSNKIYRIGKDFVPLFEHAPARVLSAISLGFGDGVNGESQPMLPCESPTVLGSPRMEVLAPICRAIHAKRPVTIRYHSMSNGESERVIVPFALVDTGLRWHVRAFDRKSGEFRDFVVTRIEAPQLLDEEPKTNERPDNDIQWTRIVELDLVPHPRLSRPEIIRMDYGMQDGSIRMRVRAAVAGYMLLRWSVDASPDHSLQ
;
A
#
# COMPACT_ATOMS: atom_id res chain seq x y z
N ARG A 1 35.03 -6.10 -9.82
CA ARG A 1 34.73 -7.51 -9.48
C ARG A 1 33.34 -7.90 -10.01
N ASP A 2 32.28 -7.18 -9.64
CA ASP A 2 30.90 -7.51 -9.99
C ASP A 2 30.64 -7.37 -11.50
N LEU A 3 31.16 -6.32 -12.13
CA LEU A 3 31.04 -6.12 -13.57
C LEU A 3 31.74 -7.22 -14.38
N ALA A 4 32.91 -7.72 -13.91
CA ALA A 4 33.60 -8.81 -14.57
C ALA A 4 32.80 -10.11 -14.52
N LEU A 5 32.25 -10.42 -13.33
CA LEU A 5 31.36 -11.56 -13.15
C LEU A 5 30.09 -11.43 -14.01
N TYR A 6 29.47 -10.24 -14.06
CA TYR A 6 28.29 -10.00 -14.90
C TYR A 6 28.58 -10.27 -16.39
N ARG A 7 29.72 -9.81 -16.88
CA ARG A 7 30.16 -10.08 -18.27
C ARG A 7 30.45 -11.55 -18.57
N GLU A 8 30.88 -12.29 -17.56
CA GLU A 8 31.07 -13.74 -17.67
C GLU A 8 29.73 -14.49 -17.79
N ILE A 9 28.75 -14.09 -16.98
CA ILE A 9 27.42 -14.74 -16.92
C ILE A 9 26.54 -14.32 -18.11
N ALA A 10 26.58 -13.05 -18.51
CA ALA A 10 25.75 -12.49 -19.58
C ALA A 10 26.56 -11.59 -20.52
N PRO A 11 27.48 -12.17 -21.34
CA PRO A 11 28.39 -11.41 -22.20
C PRO A 11 27.68 -10.53 -23.22
N GLN A 12 26.47 -10.93 -23.66
CA GLN A 12 25.65 -10.20 -24.62
C GLN A 12 24.95 -8.97 -24.03
N ASN A 13 24.92 -8.85 -22.71
CA ASN A 13 24.15 -7.80 -22.03
C ASN A 13 24.89 -6.46 -21.97
N ILE A 14 26.21 -6.45 -22.11
CA ILE A 14 27.04 -5.25 -21.98
C ILE A 14 28.05 -5.18 -23.11
N GLU A 15 28.04 -4.04 -23.80
CA GLU A 15 29.09 -3.66 -24.77
C GLU A 15 29.91 -2.50 -24.21
N PHE A 16 31.25 -2.57 -24.36
CA PHE A 16 32.14 -1.49 -23.97
C PHE A 16 32.41 -0.57 -25.16
N ASP A 17 31.96 0.68 -25.06
CA ASP A 17 32.29 1.73 -26.01
C ASP A 17 33.68 2.32 -25.68
N GLY A 18 34.68 1.88 -26.41
CA GLY A 18 36.09 2.31 -26.19
C GLY A 18 36.33 3.79 -26.49
N SER A 19 35.51 4.42 -27.35
CA SER A 19 35.64 5.84 -27.71
C SER A 19 35.15 6.76 -26.58
N ASN A 20 34.03 6.41 -25.97
CA ASN A 20 33.42 7.20 -24.89
C ASN A 20 33.78 6.67 -23.49
N LYS A 21 34.47 5.54 -23.39
CA LYS A 21 34.84 4.85 -22.14
C LYS A 21 33.64 4.55 -21.24
N ILE A 22 32.52 4.16 -21.88
CA ILE A 22 31.28 3.81 -21.17
C ILE A 22 30.83 2.41 -21.54
N TYR A 23 30.04 1.81 -20.65
CA TYR A 23 29.31 0.58 -20.95
C TYR A 23 27.93 0.90 -21.47
N ARG A 24 27.49 0.19 -22.51
CA ARG A 24 26.16 0.30 -23.10
C ARG A 24 25.43 -1.04 -23.00
N ILE A 25 24.12 -0.98 -23.05
CA ILE A 25 23.29 -2.18 -23.16
C ILE A 25 23.57 -2.84 -24.51
N GLY A 26 23.85 -4.13 -24.49
CA GLY A 26 24.05 -4.95 -25.69
C GLY A 26 22.76 -5.09 -26.49
N LYS A 27 22.87 -5.32 -27.79
CA LYS A 27 21.72 -5.43 -28.69
C LYS A 27 20.82 -6.64 -28.36
N ASP A 28 21.45 -7.72 -27.89
CA ASP A 28 20.76 -8.96 -27.51
C ASP A 28 20.58 -9.09 -26.01
N PHE A 29 20.32 -7.96 -25.34
CA PHE A 29 20.14 -7.89 -23.89
C PHE A 29 18.99 -8.77 -23.41
N VAL A 30 19.29 -9.67 -22.46
CA VAL A 30 18.30 -10.48 -21.75
C VAL A 30 18.49 -10.29 -20.24
N PRO A 31 17.48 -9.83 -19.51
CA PRO A 31 17.58 -9.66 -18.07
C PRO A 31 17.94 -10.98 -17.36
N LEU A 32 18.90 -10.94 -16.45
CA LEU A 32 19.27 -12.11 -15.62
C LEU A 32 18.21 -12.46 -14.56
N PHE A 33 17.40 -11.50 -14.20
CA PHE A 33 16.39 -11.64 -13.17
C PHE A 33 15.04 -11.13 -13.67
N GLU A 34 13.98 -11.76 -13.23
CA GLU A 34 12.63 -11.24 -13.44
C GLU A 34 12.40 -9.97 -12.60
N HIS A 35 11.86 -8.95 -13.23
CA HIS A 35 11.52 -7.71 -12.58
C HIS A 35 10.00 -7.56 -12.52
N ALA A 36 9.47 -7.34 -11.32
CA ALA A 36 8.05 -6.99 -11.15
C ALA A 36 7.80 -5.58 -11.72
N PRO A 37 6.93 -5.42 -12.75
CA PRO A 37 6.71 -4.13 -13.41
C PRO A 37 6.35 -3.01 -12.46
N ALA A 38 5.54 -3.29 -11.43
CA ALA A 38 5.16 -2.29 -10.42
C ALA A 38 6.37 -1.73 -9.66
N ARG A 39 7.37 -2.56 -9.34
CA ARG A 39 8.61 -2.11 -8.67
C ARG A 39 9.48 -1.29 -9.60
N VAL A 40 9.56 -1.69 -10.87
CA VAL A 40 10.31 -0.95 -11.90
C VAL A 40 9.69 0.44 -12.11
N LEU A 41 8.37 0.50 -12.27
CA LEU A 41 7.64 1.76 -12.45
C LEU A 41 7.81 2.68 -11.23
N SER A 42 7.74 2.13 -10.00
CA SER A 42 8.01 2.90 -8.79
C SER A 42 9.44 3.46 -8.76
N ALA A 43 10.45 2.66 -9.13
CA ALA A 43 11.83 3.12 -9.18
C ALA A 43 12.05 4.20 -10.27
N ILE A 44 11.40 4.08 -11.42
CA ILE A 44 11.47 5.08 -12.49
C ILE A 44 10.80 6.39 -12.07
N SER A 45 9.63 6.32 -11.44
CA SER A 45 8.83 7.52 -11.05
C SER A 45 9.39 8.24 -9.82
N LEU A 46 9.91 7.50 -8.85
CA LEU A 46 10.44 8.06 -7.61
C LEU A 46 11.96 8.30 -7.65
N GLY A 47 12.66 7.77 -8.65
CA GLY A 47 14.12 7.74 -8.72
C GLY A 47 14.72 6.60 -7.88
N PHE A 48 16.02 6.36 -8.05
CA PHE A 48 16.78 5.44 -7.21
C PHE A 48 17.28 6.17 -5.96
N GLY A 49 17.03 5.59 -4.81
CA GLY A 49 17.50 6.09 -3.52
C GLY A 49 16.50 5.85 -2.41
N ASP A 50 16.94 6.02 -1.20
CA ASP A 50 16.16 5.87 0.02
C ASP A 50 15.27 7.10 0.33
N GLY A 51 15.31 8.13 -0.52
CA GLY A 51 14.54 9.37 -0.33
C GLY A 51 15.03 10.24 0.84
N VAL A 52 16.11 9.87 1.49
CA VAL A 52 16.62 10.56 2.70
C VAL A 52 17.08 12.00 2.37
N ASN A 53 17.51 12.26 1.16
CA ASN A 53 18.00 13.58 0.73
C ASN A 53 16.98 14.43 -0.05
N GLY A 54 15.72 14.01 -0.13
CA GLY A 54 14.62 14.87 -0.61
C GLY A 54 14.56 15.17 -2.12
N GLU A 55 15.55 14.77 -2.92
CA GLU A 55 15.65 15.12 -4.35
C GLU A 55 15.98 13.91 -5.22
N SER A 56 15.22 12.82 -5.12
CA SER A 56 15.30 11.84 -6.18
C SER A 56 14.52 12.33 -7.40
N GLN A 57 15.23 12.71 -8.45
CA GLN A 57 14.58 13.06 -9.70
C GLN A 57 14.09 11.79 -10.41
N PRO A 58 12.90 11.80 -11.00
CA PRO A 58 12.45 10.71 -11.85
C PRO A 58 13.47 10.43 -12.96
N MET A 59 13.72 9.16 -13.24
CA MET A 59 14.63 8.75 -14.32
C MET A 59 14.06 9.08 -15.71
N LEU A 60 12.76 9.16 -15.81
CA LEU A 60 12.01 9.54 -17.01
C LEU A 60 10.95 10.57 -16.61
N PRO A 61 10.50 11.44 -17.53
CA PRO A 61 9.32 12.26 -17.28
C PRO A 61 8.16 11.39 -16.84
N CYS A 62 7.71 11.57 -15.61
CA CYS A 62 6.67 10.77 -14.98
C CYS A 62 5.88 11.64 -14.01
N GLU A 63 4.55 11.56 -14.11
CA GLU A 63 3.64 12.24 -13.19
C GLU A 63 2.90 11.18 -12.38
N SER A 64 2.81 11.38 -11.09
CA SER A 64 2.06 10.52 -10.18
C SER A 64 1.02 11.33 -9.42
N PRO A 65 -0.15 10.76 -9.13
CA PRO A 65 -1.15 11.46 -8.33
C PRO A 65 -0.56 11.89 -6.99
N THR A 66 -0.72 13.17 -6.67
CA THR A 66 -0.25 13.73 -5.40
C THR A 66 -1.13 13.25 -4.24
N VAL A 67 -0.50 12.83 -3.16
CA VAL A 67 -1.20 12.50 -1.92
C VAL A 67 -1.61 13.80 -1.23
N LEU A 68 -2.91 13.99 -0.97
CA LEU A 68 -3.46 15.21 -0.37
C LEU A 68 -3.02 15.45 1.09
N GLY A 69 -2.59 14.42 1.78
CA GLY A 69 -2.10 14.55 3.14
C GLY A 69 -1.28 13.33 3.58
N SER A 70 -0.16 13.61 4.22
CA SER A 70 0.71 12.59 4.79
C SER A 70 0.72 12.68 6.31
N PRO A 71 0.80 11.55 7.03
CA PRO A 71 0.99 11.55 8.47
C PRO A 71 2.31 12.26 8.85
N ARG A 72 2.28 13.05 9.91
CA ARG A 72 3.49 13.63 10.50
C ARG A 72 4.30 12.55 11.19
N MET A 73 5.63 12.64 11.13
CA MET A 73 6.52 11.62 11.73
C MET A 73 6.38 11.54 13.24
N GLU A 74 6.03 12.65 13.91
CA GLU A 74 5.77 12.69 15.36
C GLU A 74 4.55 11.85 15.75
N VAL A 75 3.65 11.57 14.81
CA VAL A 75 2.50 10.69 15.01
C VAL A 75 2.81 9.28 14.52
N LEU A 76 3.36 9.15 13.32
CA LEU A 76 3.60 7.86 12.69
C LEU A 76 4.59 7.00 13.47
N ALA A 77 5.71 7.58 13.92
CA ALA A 77 6.75 6.82 14.60
C ALA A 77 6.30 6.21 15.94
N PRO A 78 5.58 6.92 16.84
CA PRO A 78 5.02 6.31 18.04
C PRO A 78 3.98 5.21 17.74
N ILE A 79 3.12 5.41 16.74
CA ILE A 79 2.15 4.39 16.32
C ILE A 79 2.85 3.14 15.81
N CYS A 80 3.88 3.27 14.96
CA CYS A 80 4.65 2.13 14.48
C CYS A 80 5.36 1.40 15.63
N ARG A 81 5.92 2.13 16.59
CA ARG A 81 6.52 1.52 17.80
C ARG A 81 5.48 0.78 18.63
N ALA A 82 4.27 1.34 18.79
CA ALA A 82 3.18 0.69 19.52
C ALA A 82 2.76 -0.62 18.85
N ILE A 83 2.63 -0.65 17.52
CA ILE A 83 2.32 -1.85 16.73
C ILE A 83 3.44 -2.89 16.92
N HIS A 84 4.69 -2.49 16.76
CA HIS A 84 5.84 -3.38 16.89
C HIS A 84 5.97 -3.97 18.31
N ALA A 85 5.84 -3.12 19.31
CA ALA A 85 5.91 -3.51 20.73
C ALA A 85 4.64 -4.22 21.22
N LYS A 86 3.56 -4.24 20.43
CA LYS A 86 2.23 -4.74 20.82
C LYS A 86 1.72 -4.08 22.08
N ARG A 87 1.81 -2.75 22.18
CA ARG A 87 1.44 -1.96 23.35
C ARG A 87 0.27 -1.02 23.03
N PRO A 88 -0.61 -0.74 24.01
CA PRO A 88 -1.60 0.30 23.88
C PRO A 88 -0.97 1.69 23.79
N VAL A 89 -1.71 2.63 23.23
CA VAL A 89 -1.30 4.02 23.08
C VAL A 89 -2.48 4.95 23.39
N THR A 90 -2.22 6.01 24.15
CA THR A 90 -3.18 7.11 24.28
C THR A 90 -3.04 8.02 23.07
N ILE A 91 -4.16 8.52 22.58
CA ILE A 91 -4.24 9.47 21.46
C ILE A 91 -5.30 10.51 21.71
N ARG A 92 -5.12 11.71 21.16
CA ARG A 92 -6.19 12.65 20.91
C ARG A 92 -6.63 12.45 19.46
N TYR A 93 -7.92 12.16 19.27
CA TYR A 93 -8.46 11.82 17.95
C TYR A 93 -9.58 12.77 17.53
N HIS A 94 -9.50 13.27 16.28
CA HIS A 94 -10.50 14.14 15.67
C HIS A 94 -11.43 13.35 14.76
N SER A 95 -12.63 13.06 15.26
CA SER A 95 -13.68 12.36 14.51
C SER A 95 -14.58 13.34 13.76
N MET A 96 -15.00 12.96 12.55
CA MET A 96 -15.94 13.77 11.77
C MET A 96 -17.32 13.87 12.42
N SER A 97 -17.73 12.84 13.15
CA SER A 97 -19.06 12.76 13.77
C SER A 97 -19.10 13.30 15.20
N ASN A 98 -18.02 13.09 15.97
CA ASN A 98 -18.03 13.34 17.42
C ASN A 98 -17.00 14.38 17.89
N GLY A 99 -16.30 15.03 16.93
CA GLY A 99 -15.26 15.99 17.25
C GLY A 99 -14.03 15.36 17.92
N GLU A 100 -13.37 16.14 18.76
CA GLU A 100 -12.18 15.76 19.49
C GLU A 100 -12.50 14.86 20.68
N SER A 101 -11.67 13.84 20.91
CA SER A 101 -11.77 12.98 22.09
C SER A 101 -10.44 12.29 22.38
N GLU A 102 -10.16 12.12 23.68
CA GLU A 102 -9.08 11.24 24.13
C GLU A 102 -9.51 9.78 24.04
N ARG A 103 -8.58 8.95 23.61
CA ARG A 103 -8.79 7.50 23.48
C ARG A 103 -7.55 6.73 23.86
N VAL A 104 -7.78 5.52 24.35
CA VAL A 104 -6.76 4.48 24.44
C VAL A 104 -7.06 3.47 23.36
N ILE A 105 -6.13 3.28 22.46
CA ILE A 105 -6.24 2.29 21.38
C ILE A 105 -5.12 1.26 21.47
N VAL A 106 -5.38 0.05 21.00
CA VAL A 106 -4.40 -1.03 20.89
C VAL A 106 -4.15 -1.26 19.39
N PRO A 107 -3.14 -0.57 18.83
CA PRO A 107 -2.89 -0.62 17.39
C PRO A 107 -2.15 -1.90 17.01
N PHE A 108 -2.47 -2.48 15.85
CA PHE A 108 -1.80 -3.71 15.39
C PHE A 108 -1.51 -3.76 13.88
N ALA A 109 -2.09 -2.88 13.06
CA ALA A 109 -1.77 -2.83 11.64
C ALA A 109 -1.91 -1.41 11.08
N LEU A 110 -1.13 -1.12 10.04
CA LEU A 110 -1.35 0.03 9.16
C LEU A 110 -2.10 -0.43 7.92
N VAL A 111 -3.05 0.39 7.46
CA VAL A 111 -3.85 0.14 6.27
C VAL A 111 -3.73 1.34 5.34
N ASP A 112 -3.17 1.11 4.16
CA ASP A 112 -3.18 2.08 3.07
C ASP A 112 -4.45 1.89 2.23
N THR A 113 -5.29 2.92 2.19
CA THR A 113 -6.50 2.92 1.35
C THR A 113 -6.24 3.52 -0.04
N GLY A 114 -5.00 3.94 -0.31
CA GLY A 114 -4.61 4.68 -1.51
C GLY A 114 -4.95 6.17 -1.47
N LEU A 115 -5.85 6.61 -0.58
CA LEU A 115 -6.18 8.01 -0.35
C LEU A 115 -5.56 8.53 0.95
N ARG A 116 -5.45 7.67 1.95
CA ARG A 116 -4.89 8.01 3.26
C ARG A 116 -4.54 6.75 4.05
N TRP A 117 -3.64 6.92 5.00
CA TRP A 117 -3.25 5.87 5.93
C TRP A 117 -4.20 5.79 7.12
N HIS A 118 -4.54 4.57 7.52
CA HIS A 118 -5.27 4.24 8.73
C HIS A 118 -4.41 3.35 9.63
N VAL A 119 -4.70 3.41 10.92
CA VAL A 119 -4.26 2.39 11.87
C VAL A 119 -5.47 1.58 12.32
N ARG A 120 -5.39 0.26 12.15
CA ARG A 120 -6.36 -0.69 12.68
C ARG A 120 -6.04 -0.97 14.13
N ALA A 121 -7.01 -0.78 15.02
CA ALA A 121 -6.82 -0.88 16.46
C ALA A 121 -8.09 -1.32 17.17
N PHE A 122 -7.95 -1.90 18.37
CA PHE A 122 -9.04 -1.99 19.31
C PHE A 122 -9.19 -0.64 20.04
N ASP A 123 -10.39 -0.09 20.05
CA ASP A 123 -10.72 1.16 20.74
C ASP A 123 -11.32 0.83 22.10
N ARG A 124 -10.60 1.10 23.18
CA ARG A 124 -11.09 0.85 24.55
C ARG A 124 -12.32 1.68 24.92
N LYS A 125 -12.52 2.83 24.25
CA LYS A 125 -13.69 3.68 24.51
C LYS A 125 -14.98 3.07 23.96
N SER A 126 -14.95 2.49 22.76
CA SER A 126 -16.13 1.84 22.16
C SER A 126 -16.20 0.33 22.43
N GLY A 127 -15.10 -0.30 22.85
CA GLY A 127 -15.00 -1.75 23.01
C GLY A 127 -14.97 -2.51 21.67
N GLU A 128 -14.59 -1.86 20.57
CA GLU A 128 -14.64 -2.41 19.22
C GLU A 128 -13.35 -2.20 18.46
N PHE A 129 -13.09 -3.07 17.46
CA PHE A 129 -12.02 -2.86 16.48
C PHE A 129 -12.45 -1.82 15.45
N ARG A 130 -11.58 -0.82 15.23
CA ARG A 130 -11.85 0.32 14.34
C ARG A 130 -10.63 0.73 13.56
N ASP A 131 -10.86 1.47 12.48
CA ASP A 131 -9.82 2.15 11.71
C ASP A 131 -9.76 3.62 12.10
N PHE A 132 -8.56 4.07 12.48
CA PHE A 132 -8.29 5.46 12.81
C PHE A 132 -7.46 6.10 11.70
N VAL A 133 -7.92 7.20 11.14
CA VAL A 133 -7.16 7.95 10.14
C VAL A 133 -5.93 8.56 10.81
N VAL A 134 -4.73 8.20 10.35
CA VAL A 134 -3.48 8.59 11.04
C VAL A 134 -3.30 10.10 11.10
N THR A 135 -3.70 10.84 10.06
CA THR A 135 -3.63 12.32 10.02
C THR A 135 -4.59 13.02 10.99
N ARG A 136 -5.49 12.29 11.64
CA ARG A 136 -6.44 12.78 12.66
C ARG A 136 -6.01 12.42 14.08
N ILE A 137 -4.85 11.82 14.23
CA ILE A 137 -4.28 11.46 15.52
C ILE A 137 -3.31 12.58 15.95
N GLU A 138 -3.39 12.95 17.22
CA GLU A 138 -2.46 13.87 17.87
C GLU A 138 -1.93 13.27 19.18
N ALA A 139 -0.75 13.73 19.57
CA ALA A 139 -0.09 13.42 20.85
C ALA A 139 -0.12 11.92 21.23
N PRO A 140 0.28 10.98 20.34
CA PRO A 140 0.32 9.57 20.70
C PRO A 140 1.38 9.29 21.76
N GLN A 141 0.97 8.63 22.86
CA GLN A 141 1.86 8.24 23.95
C GLN A 141 1.73 6.75 24.24
N LEU A 142 2.84 6.04 24.17
CA LEU A 142 2.91 4.61 24.46
C LEU A 142 2.58 4.37 25.93
N LEU A 143 1.76 3.36 26.21
CA LEU A 143 1.49 2.90 27.56
C LEU A 143 2.37 1.70 27.91
N ASP A 144 2.87 1.65 29.13
CA ASP A 144 3.67 0.52 29.61
C ASP A 144 2.77 -0.54 30.24
N GLU A 145 1.86 -1.08 29.41
CA GLU A 145 0.96 -2.16 29.79
C GLU A 145 0.74 -3.12 28.62
N GLU A 146 0.31 -4.33 28.89
CA GLU A 146 -0.01 -5.32 27.87
C GLU A 146 -1.47 -5.21 27.43
N PRO A 147 -1.77 -5.51 26.14
CA PRO A 147 -3.14 -5.64 25.66
C PRO A 147 -3.86 -6.80 26.36
N LYS A 148 -5.12 -6.58 26.69
CA LYS A 148 -6.00 -7.65 27.16
C LYS A 148 -6.24 -8.67 26.05
N THR A 149 -6.64 -9.87 26.41
CA THR A 149 -6.85 -10.96 25.44
C THR A 149 -7.85 -10.57 24.35
N ASN A 150 -8.97 -9.92 24.70
CA ASN A 150 -10.01 -9.47 23.78
C ASN A 150 -9.61 -8.26 22.90
N GLU A 151 -8.49 -7.60 23.21
CA GLU A 151 -7.97 -6.46 22.44
C GLU A 151 -6.99 -6.90 21.34
N ARG A 152 -6.64 -8.19 21.27
CA ARG A 152 -5.67 -8.74 20.34
C ARG A 152 -6.25 -8.92 18.94
N PRO A 153 -5.45 -8.81 17.88
CA PRO A 153 -5.92 -8.87 16.49
C PRO A 153 -6.64 -10.18 16.12
N ASP A 154 -6.35 -11.28 16.81
CA ASP A 154 -7.01 -12.58 16.60
C ASP A 154 -8.51 -12.55 16.94
N ASN A 155 -8.94 -11.57 17.74
CA ASN A 155 -10.35 -11.35 18.08
C ASN A 155 -11.06 -10.36 17.15
N ASP A 156 -10.34 -9.77 16.21
CA ASP A 156 -10.94 -8.93 15.18
C ASP A 156 -11.47 -9.80 14.02
N ILE A 157 -12.76 -10.08 14.04
CA ILE A 157 -13.43 -10.90 13.03
C ILE A 157 -13.26 -10.31 11.63
N GLN A 158 -13.29 -8.98 11.49
CA GLN A 158 -13.12 -8.34 10.18
C GLN A 158 -11.67 -8.44 9.66
N TRP A 159 -10.70 -8.47 10.56
CA TRP A 159 -9.30 -8.61 10.20
C TRP A 159 -8.91 -10.06 9.92
N THR A 160 -9.42 -10.99 10.68
CA THR A 160 -9.11 -12.42 10.53
C THR A 160 -9.87 -13.07 9.38
N ARG A 161 -11.09 -12.60 9.10
CA ARG A 161 -11.91 -13.11 7.99
C ARG A 161 -11.33 -12.69 6.63
N ILE A 162 -11.09 -13.69 5.79
CA ILE A 162 -10.74 -13.50 4.38
C ILE A 162 -12.02 -13.64 3.55
N VAL A 163 -12.26 -12.68 2.68
CA VAL A 163 -13.32 -12.70 1.67
C VAL A 163 -12.71 -12.88 0.29
N GLU A 164 -13.43 -13.55 -0.57
CA GLU A 164 -13.09 -13.68 -1.99
C GLU A 164 -13.85 -12.61 -2.77
N LEU A 165 -13.12 -11.81 -3.56
CA LEU A 165 -13.68 -10.86 -4.51
C LEU A 165 -13.49 -11.42 -5.91
N ASP A 166 -14.57 -11.44 -6.68
CA ASP A 166 -14.57 -11.85 -8.09
C ASP A 166 -14.98 -10.61 -8.92
N LEU A 167 -13.95 -9.90 -9.42
CA LEU A 167 -14.14 -8.66 -10.15
C LEU A 167 -14.35 -8.97 -11.64
N VAL A 168 -15.44 -8.48 -12.20
CA VAL A 168 -15.82 -8.64 -13.59
C VAL A 168 -15.99 -7.27 -14.26
N PRO A 169 -15.88 -7.18 -15.60
CA PRO A 169 -16.24 -5.95 -16.30
C PRO A 169 -17.67 -5.54 -16.00
N HIS A 170 -17.90 -4.24 -15.81
CA HIS A 170 -19.23 -3.72 -15.53
C HIS A 170 -20.22 -4.10 -16.65
N PRO A 171 -21.43 -4.60 -16.34
CA PRO A 171 -22.36 -5.15 -17.34
C PRO A 171 -22.89 -4.13 -18.35
N ARG A 172 -22.83 -2.83 -18.03
CA ARG A 172 -23.23 -1.75 -18.96
C ARG A 172 -22.15 -1.30 -19.93
N LEU A 173 -20.95 -1.90 -19.90
CA LEU A 173 -19.87 -1.58 -20.82
C LEU A 173 -20.21 -2.12 -22.23
N SER A 174 -20.05 -1.28 -23.23
CA SER A 174 -20.22 -1.68 -24.63
C SER A 174 -19.09 -2.57 -25.16
N ARG A 175 -17.92 -2.50 -24.53
CA ARG A 175 -16.70 -3.24 -24.94
C ARG A 175 -15.99 -3.83 -23.73
N PRO A 176 -16.56 -4.83 -23.05
CA PRO A 176 -15.98 -5.43 -21.85
C PRO A 176 -14.64 -6.15 -22.10
N GLU A 177 -14.36 -6.54 -23.37
CA GLU A 177 -13.10 -7.16 -23.78
C GLU A 177 -11.89 -6.26 -23.56
N ILE A 178 -12.04 -4.93 -23.65
CA ILE A 178 -10.95 -3.98 -23.41
C ILE A 178 -10.57 -4.01 -21.91
N ILE A 179 -11.55 -3.99 -21.02
CA ILE A 179 -11.31 -4.09 -19.57
C ILE A 179 -10.64 -5.43 -19.23
N ARG A 180 -11.05 -6.53 -19.87
CA ARG A 180 -10.40 -7.82 -19.67
C ARG A 180 -8.93 -7.80 -20.08
N MET A 181 -8.61 -7.12 -21.17
CA MET A 181 -7.23 -6.94 -21.64
C MET A 181 -6.43 -6.05 -20.69
N ASP A 182 -6.96 -4.90 -20.27
CA ASP A 182 -6.28 -3.94 -19.38
C ASP A 182 -5.90 -4.56 -18.03
N TYR A 183 -6.74 -5.42 -17.50
CA TYR A 183 -6.55 -6.06 -16.20
C TYR A 183 -6.10 -7.52 -16.28
N GLY A 184 -5.81 -8.05 -17.48
CA GLY A 184 -5.32 -9.41 -17.68
C GLY A 184 -6.31 -10.49 -17.20
N MET A 185 -7.61 -10.29 -17.40
CA MET A 185 -8.67 -11.20 -16.95
C MET A 185 -8.75 -12.44 -17.84
N GLN A 186 -8.00 -13.49 -17.51
CA GLN A 186 -7.89 -14.70 -18.35
C GLN A 186 -9.24 -15.42 -18.53
N ASP A 187 -10.01 -15.58 -17.44
CA ASP A 187 -11.31 -16.24 -17.43
C ASP A 187 -12.48 -15.26 -17.34
N GLY A 188 -12.29 -14.01 -17.78
CA GLY A 188 -13.28 -12.96 -17.74
C GLY A 188 -13.44 -12.28 -16.39
N SER A 189 -12.67 -12.65 -15.38
CA SER A 189 -12.68 -12.07 -14.04
C SER A 189 -11.28 -12.00 -13.42
N ILE A 190 -11.15 -11.19 -12.37
CA ILE A 190 -10.02 -11.24 -11.44
C ILE A 190 -10.54 -11.73 -10.10
N ARG A 191 -10.03 -12.87 -9.67
CA ARG A 191 -10.32 -13.40 -8.34
C ARG A 191 -9.19 -13.08 -7.37
N MET A 192 -9.54 -12.51 -6.22
CA MET A 192 -8.59 -12.19 -5.16
C MET A 192 -9.14 -12.44 -3.77
N ARG A 193 -8.25 -12.79 -2.86
CA ARG A 193 -8.57 -13.00 -1.45
C ARG A 193 -8.05 -11.84 -0.63
N VAL A 194 -8.93 -11.16 0.09
CA VAL A 194 -8.61 -9.97 0.87
C VAL A 194 -9.22 -10.06 2.26
N ARG A 195 -8.65 -9.33 3.21
CA ARG A 195 -9.25 -9.22 4.56
C ARG A 195 -10.56 -8.45 4.46
N ALA A 196 -11.60 -8.91 5.16
CA ALA A 196 -12.90 -8.23 5.16
C ALA A 196 -12.79 -6.77 5.63
N ALA A 197 -11.91 -6.48 6.60
CA ALA A 197 -11.67 -5.14 7.09
C ALA A 197 -11.19 -4.13 6.02
N VAL A 198 -10.53 -4.61 4.94
CA VAL A 198 -9.99 -3.72 3.90
C VAL A 198 -10.71 -3.84 2.56
N ALA A 199 -11.61 -4.82 2.40
CA ALA A 199 -12.31 -5.07 1.14
C ALA A 199 -13.08 -3.83 0.64
N GLY A 200 -13.81 -3.15 1.51
CA GLY A 200 -14.56 -1.94 1.15
C GLY A 200 -13.66 -0.81 0.66
N TYR A 201 -12.49 -0.62 1.26
CA TYR A 201 -11.52 0.38 0.80
C TYR A 201 -10.97 0.06 -0.60
N MET A 202 -10.70 -1.21 -0.88
CA MET A 202 -10.22 -1.65 -2.19
C MET A 202 -11.28 -1.44 -3.26
N LEU A 203 -12.51 -1.85 -3.02
CA LEU A 203 -13.62 -1.65 -3.95
C LEU A 203 -13.83 -0.17 -4.27
N LEU A 204 -13.79 0.69 -3.24
CA LEU A 204 -13.90 2.13 -3.42
C LEU A 204 -12.73 2.71 -4.23
N ARG A 205 -11.50 2.28 -3.93
CA ARG A 205 -10.30 2.73 -4.65
C ARG A 205 -10.34 2.38 -6.13
N TRP A 206 -10.85 1.21 -6.47
CA TRP A 206 -10.96 0.74 -7.84
C TRP A 206 -12.24 1.20 -8.55
N SER A 207 -13.07 2.00 -7.86
CA SER A 207 -14.37 2.45 -8.37
C SER A 207 -15.25 1.28 -8.83
N VAL A 208 -15.23 0.19 -8.05
CA VAL A 208 -16.04 -0.98 -8.34
C VAL A 208 -17.48 -0.72 -7.93
N ASP A 209 -18.40 -0.86 -8.88
CA ASP A 209 -19.82 -0.83 -8.58
C ASP A 209 -20.25 -2.13 -7.91
N ALA A 210 -20.56 -2.06 -6.62
CA ALA A 210 -21.08 -3.16 -5.82
C ALA A 210 -22.60 -3.00 -5.56
N SER A 211 -23.28 -2.10 -6.27
CA SER A 211 -24.74 -1.93 -6.15
C SER A 211 -25.48 -3.10 -6.79
N PRO A 212 -26.63 -3.52 -6.23
CA PRO A 212 -27.39 -4.66 -6.77
C PRO A 212 -27.94 -4.45 -8.19
N ASP A 213 -28.15 -3.19 -8.58
CA ASP A 213 -28.74 -2.79 -9.86
C ASP A 213 -27.69 -2.24 -10.86
N HIS A 214 -26.41 -2.24 -10.48
CA HIS A 214 -25.32 -1.68 -11.26
C HIS A 214 -25.60 -0.24 -11.72
N SER A 215 -26.08 0.60 -10.82
CA SER A 215 -26.53 1.98 -11.09
C SER A 215 -25.38 2.99 -10.95
N LEU A 216 -24.32 2.67 -10.27
CA LEU A 216 -23.15 3.55 -10.09
C LEU A 216 -22.27 3.48 -11.34
N GLN A 217 -21.86 4.65 -11.84
CA GLN A 217 -20.92 4.82 -12.99
C GLN A 217 -19.60 5.42 -12.51
#